data_26a2c12353fb74b0c745f47f05ce1bd5
#
_entry.id   26a2c12353fb74b0c745f47f05ce1bd5
#
_cell.length_a   1.000
_cell.length_b   1.000
_cell.length_c   1.000
_cell.angle_alpha   90.00
_cell.angle_beta   90.00
_cell.angle_gamma   90.00
#
_symmetry.space_group_name_H-M   'P 1'
#
loop_
_entity.id
_entity.type
_entity.pdbx_description
1 polymer ?
#
loop_
_entity_poly.entity_id
_entity_poly.type
_entity_poly.pdbx_seq_one_letter_code
_entity_poly.pdbx_strand_id
1 'polypeptide(L)'
;KLTRYFFVVDVSTALATGLTGCLSQDEFLEEHSYKFDDQTFYQSESDMELALNGCYRQIQSLMMGQTHGAHSWMIGGIGLDTYSQKGGNDHFSNWNTLTSESGYTRHWYDNLFKLINRANTVIDMIDERVNIQYSSEEKKLAIRAEAVFFRGWAYRVLAGMYGNVPILEHHATEITTGYTPSNRQTVWEFCKKDFEYAAVNLPKTASKPGKLTRAAADHYLAEISLALGDFDNAVAASTRVIDGTDGDYHLMTTRFGSRAGEATDRYGNSLAAPAGAYWDLFREGGNQNSTDNKEAIWVCQYNYGTYSTGGGGNEWWRINANNIESVWMSTTVRNDTKKRTLSNGTQIYLWGDNVACFQPGIMGSAKSNVPSAKDRYEANIARDSMGGNVAYQGTGIIPTYYVRDRLWEESCKNGKVDFRGSEVMIQRNWYTPGGTRWLDEKAAAYARAEKARGTADEAAYAITASDTVEIFPRFWKFSDDRHPNGDNKAYDCDWYMLRIAETYLIRAEAYLALGEKSKAAADINVLRDRANASYCTAADIDIDYILDERARELLGEENRWITLNRLSVNPNATYISDCHPIQDETTGNTMYDRARKYAFGYENLSGSNQPREWDPVEK
;
A
#
# COMPACT_ATOMS: atom_id res chain seq x y z
N LYS A 1 -14.83 -66.92 37.10
CA LYS A 1 -13.81 -66.92 38.15
C LYS A 1 -12.49 -66.60 37.51
N LEU A 2 -12.04 -65.34 37.61
CA LEU A 2 -10.73 -64.88 37.19
C LEU A 2 -9.89 -64.67 38.44
N THR A 3 -8.82 -65.42 38.54
CA THR A 3 -7.83 -65.32 39.62
C THR A 3 -6.80 -64.24 39.21
N ARG A 4 -6.67 -63.20 39.99
CA ARG A 4 -5.62 -62.18 39.88
C ARG A 4 -4.37 -62.72 40.51
N TYR A 5 -3.28 -62.81 39.72
CA TYR A 5 -1.93 -62.95 40.25
C TYR A 5 -1.32 -61.57 40.40
N PHE A 6 -0.98 -61.22 41.64
CA PHE A 6 -0.11 -60.10 41.97
C PHE A 6 1.33 -60.57 41.85
N PHE A 7 2.11 -59.97 40.96
CA PHE A 7 3.57 -60.05 41.03
C PHE A 7 4.06 -58.92 41.93
N VAL A 8 4.54 -59.24 43.09
CA VAL A 8 5.36 -58.35 43.91
C VAL A 8 6.77 -58.49 43.39
N VAL A 9 7.22 -57.49 42.65
CA VAL A 9 8.65 -57.34 42.26
C VAL A 9 9.29 -56.51 43.36
N ASP A 10 10.32 -57.04 43.96
CA ASP A 10 11.09 -56.46 45.04
C ASP A 10 11.80 -55.20 44.52
N VAL A 11 11.35 -54.03 44.95
CA VAL A 11 11.79 -52.69 44.53
C VAL A 11 13.16 -52.36 45.13
N SER A 12 13.72 -53.21 46.00
CA SER A 12 14.96 -52.95 46.71
C SER A 12 16.24 -53.28 45.94
N THR A 13 16.19 -54.01 44.84
CA THR A 13 17.37 -54.32 44.04
C THR A 13 17.51 -53.53 42.74
N ALA A 14 16.54 -52.73 42.38
CA ALA A 14 16.60 -51.87 41.18
C ALA A 14 17.14 -50.45 41.48
N LEU A 15 17.33 -50.09 42.72
CA LEU A 15 17.84 -48.77 43.10
C LEU A 15 19.36 -48.63 43.21
N ALA A 16 20.13 -49.74 43.04
CA ALA A 16 21.57 -49.73 43.21
C ALA A 16 22.41 -49.73 41.94
N THR A 17 21.79 -49.83 40.74
CA THR A 17 22.53 -49.84 39.48
C THR A 17 22.14 -48.70 38.49
N GLY A 18 21.37 -47.73 38.96
CA GLY A 18 20.90 -46.59 38.15
C GLY A 18 21.57 -45.24 38.41
N LEU A 19 22.64 -45.18 39.19
CA LEU A 19 23.28 -43.93 39.59
C LEU A 19 24.70 -43.74 39.06
N THR A 20 24.91 -44.03 37.78
CA THR A 20 26.15 -43.62 37.10
C THR A 20 25.83 -42.99 35.74
N GLY A 21 24.98 -42.02 35.75
CA GLY A 21 24.79 -41.06 34.67
C GLY A 21 24.71 -39.69 35.34
N CYS A 22 25.85 -39.16 35.75
CA CYS A 22 25.94 -37.77 36.17
C CYS A 22 25.85 -36.89 34.93
N LEU A 23 24.63 -36.68 34.41
CA LEU A 23 24.35 -35.40 33.80
C LEU A 23 24.40 -34.40 34.91
N SER A 24 25.19 -33.34 34.80
CA SER A 24 25.14 -32.21 35.71
C SER A 24 23.71 -31.69 35.80
N GLN A 25 23.30 -31.16 36.93
CA GLN A 25 21.95 -30.59 37.10
C GLN A 25 21.69 -29.52 36.04
N ASP A 26 22.75 -28.88 35.57
CA ASP A 26 22.73 -27.88 34.51
C ASP A 26 22.48 -28.53 33.12
N GLU A 27 23.11 -29.68 32.81
CA GLU A 27 22.86 -30.47 31.57
C GLU A 27 21.44 -31.08 31.51
N PHE A 28 20.85 -31.41 32.67
CA PHE A 28 19.47 -31.93 32.73
C PHE A 28 18.43 -30.82 32.58
N LEU A 29 18.79 -29.60 32.93
CA LEU A 29 17.94 -28.39 32.82
C LEU A 29 18.19 -27.64 31.51
N GLU A 30 19.15 -28.04 30.70
CA GLU A 30 19.35 -27.50 29.38
C GLU A 30 18.18 -27.89 28.47
N GLU A 31 17.34 -26.95 28.15
CA GLU A 31 16.21 -27.12 27.26
C GLU A 31 16.72 -27.24 25.82
N HIS A 32 16.98 -28.45 25.37
CA HIS A 32 17.30 -28.69 23.96
C HIS A 32 16.02 -28.50 23.12
N SER A 33 15.86 -27.33 22.56
CA SER A 33 14.82 -27.07 21.58
C SER A 33 15.10 -27.89 20.31
N TYR A 34 14.38 -28.99 20.14
CA TYR A 34 14.54 -29.88 18.98
C TYR A 34 14.14 -29.27 17.63
N LYS A 35 13.68 -28.00 17.60
CA LYS A 35 13.17 -27.41 16.37
C LYS A 35 13.91 -26.18 15.88
N PHE A 36 14.39 -25.28 16.71
CA PHE A 36 15.02 -24.02 16.28
C PHE A 36 15.89 -23.43 17.39
N ASP A 37 17.04 -24.05 17.66
CA ASP A 37 18.08 -23.44 18.48
C ASP A 37 18.99 -22.62 17.55
N ASP A 38 19.25 -21.36 17.90
CA ASP A 38 20.12 -20.48 17.12
C ASP A 38 21.51 -21.11 16.91
N GLN A 39 21.97 -21.94 17.86
CA GLN A 39 23.26 -22.61 17.75
C GLN A 39 23.28 -23.72 16.72
N THR A 40 22.15 -24.35 16.43
CA THR A 40 22.03 -25.48 15.52
C THR A 40 21.45 -25.14 14.17
N PHE A 41 20.72 -24.04 14.06
CA PHE A 41 20.01 -23.65 12.84
C PHE A 41 20.92 -22.94 11.82
N TYR A 42 21.69 -21.94 12.24
CA TYR A 42 22.51 -21.12 11.32
C TYR A 42 23.88 -21.76 11.07
N GLN A 43 23.97 -22.74 10.17
CA GLN A 43 25.20 -23.52 9.92
C GLN A 43 25.77 -23.34 8.52
N SER A 44 24.99 -22.83 7.57
CA SER A 44 25.36 -22.74 6.16
C SER A 44 24.87 -21.45 5.50
N GLU A 45 25.42 -21.12 4.32
CA GLU A 45 24.91 -20.03 3.46
C GLU A 45 23.40 -20.19 3.20
N SER A 46 22.93 -21.42 2.96
CA SER A 46 21.51 -21.69 2.72
C SER A 46 20.63 -21.35 3.93
N ASP A 47 21.12 -21.58 5.14
CA ASP A 47 20.36 -21.22 6.35
C ASP A 47 20.26 -19.70 6.53
N MET A 48 21.33 -18.98 6.17
CA MET A 48 21.33 -17.53 6.18
C MET A 48 20.39 -16.96 5.12
N GLU A 49 20.32 -17.55 3.92
CA GLU A 49 19.33 -17.17 2.90
C GLU A 49 17.90 -17.48 3.38
N LEU A 50 17.68 -18.59 4.08
CA LEU A 50 16.37 -18.94 4.62
C LEU A 50 15.94 -17.95 5.71
N ALA A 51 16.84 -17.55 6.60
CA ALA A 51 16.60 -16.52 7.60
C ALA A 51 16.24 -15.16 6.94
N LEU A 52 16.98 -14.79 5.92
CA LEU A 52 16.73 -13.59 5.14
C LEU A 52 15.35 -13.63 4.43
N ASN A 53 14.90 -14.80 3.95
CA ASN A 53 13.55 -14.95 3.42
C ASN A 53 12.48 -14.65 4.47
N GLY A 54 12.79 -14.80 5.76
CA GLY A 54 11.93 -14.35 6.86
C GLY A 54 11.70 -12.85 6.88
N CYS A 55 12.69 -12.04 6.45
CA CYS A 55 12.53 -10.58 6.29
C CYS A 55 11.61 -10.24 5.12
N TYR A 56 11.79 -10.86 3.96
CA TYR A 56 10.89 -10.70 2.81
C TYR A 56 9.45 -11.09 3.16
N ARG A 57 9.28 -12.21 3.87
CA ARG A 57 7.96 -12.64 4.33
C ARG A 57 7.31 -11.64 5.28
N GLN A 58 8.11 -11.00 6.15
CA GLN A 58 7.60 -9.98 7.06
C GLN A 58 7.10 -8.75 6.30
N ILE A 59 7.82 -8.30 5.26
CA ILE A 59 7.38 -7.23 4.36
C ILE A 59 6.07 -7.61 3.66
N GLN A 60 6.01 -8.79 3.07
CA GLN A 60 4.81 -9.28 2.39
C GLN A 60 3.59 -9.27 3.33
N SER A 61 3.76 -9.76 4.56
CA SER A 61 2.70 -9.78 5.56
C SER A 61 2.28 -8.37 5.99
N LEU A 62 3.23 -7.45 6.09
CA LEU A 62 2.99 -6.08 6.51
C LEU A 62 2.25 -5.29 5.43
N MET A 63 2.64 -5.45 4.16
CA MET A 63 2.10 -4.64 3.06
C MET A 63 0.68 -5.05 2.66
N MET A 64 0.46 -6.30 2.26
CA MET A 64 -0.80 -6.73 1.65
C MET A 64 -1.34 -8.02 2.27
N GLY A 65 -0.61 -8.58 3.24
CA GLY A 65 -0.94 -9.87 3.84
C GLY A 65 -2.05 -9.77 4.87
N GLN A 66 -2.68 -10.78 4.99
CA GLN A 66 -3.47 -11.54 5.90
C GLN A 66 -4.41 -10.89 6.91
N THR A 67 -4.06 -9.96 7.69
CA THR A 67 -4.91 -9.53 8.79
C THR A 67 -5.57 -8.20 8.48
N HIS A 68 -6.79 -8.28 7.97
CA HIS A 68 -7.60 -7.10 7.74
C HIS A 68 -6.88 -6.12 6.79
N GLY A 69 -6.91 -6.40 5.49
CA GLY A 69 -6.25 -5.63 4.41
C GLY A 69 -6.37 -4.10 4.48
N ALA A 70 -7.24 -3.61 5.34
CA ALA A 70 -7.36 -2.21 5.68
C ALA A 70 -6.11 -1.63 6.36
N HIS A 71 -5.35 -2.40 7.12
CA HIS A 71 -4.28 -1.85 7.96
C HIS A 71 -3.10 -1.26 7.17
N SER A 72 -2.70 -1.92 6.10
CA SER A 72 -1.59 -1.46 5.26
C SER A 72 -1.93 -0.20 4.47
N TRP A 73 -3.19 -0.06 4.08
CA TRP A 73 -3.71 1.01 3.25
C TRP A 73 -3.97 2.29 4.01
N MET A 74 -4.44 2.16 5.24
CA MET A 74 -4.75 3.27 6.11
C MET A 74 -3.54 4.16 6.29
N ILE A 75 -2.35 3.56 6.29
CA ILE A 75 -1.09 4.27 6.43
C ILE A 75 -0.62 4.92 5.13
N GLY A 76 -1.05 4.38 3.98
CA GLY A 76 -0.62 4.86 2.67
C GLY A 76 -1.28 6.15 2.18
N GLY A 77 -2.41 6.57 2.76
CA GLY A 77 -3.10 7.73 2.20
C GLY A 77 -4.44 8.08 2.78
N ILE A 78 -5.04 7.26 3.65
CA ILE A 78 -6.35 7.57 4.25
C ILE A 78 -6.21 8.70 5.26
N GLY A 79 -7.14 9.66 5.21
CA GLY A 79 -7.14 10.81 6.10
C GLY A 79 -6.08 11.87 5.76
N LEU A 80 -5.49 11.78 4.57
CA LEU A 80 -4.54 12.75 4.01
C LEU A 80 -5.19 13.52 2.85
N ASP A 81 -4.37 14.10 1.98
CA ASP A 81 -4.83 14.86 0.83
C ASP A 81 -5.43 13.99 -0.30
N THR A 82 -5.13 12.68 -0.34
CA THR A 82 -5.52 11.80 -1.44
C THR A 82 -6.77 10.98 -1.19
N TYR A 83 -6.94 10.45 0.01
CA TYR A 83 -8.03 9.52 0.31
C TYR A 83 -8.64 9.73 1.69
N SER A 84 -9.93 9.38 1.80
CA SER A 84 -10.67 9.26 3.05
C SER A 84 -11.33 7.89 3.15
N GLN A 85 -11.93 7.58 4.28
CA GLN A 85 -12.67 6.35 4.48
C GLN A 85 -14.17 6.61 4.57
N LYS A 86 -14.96 5.76 3.92
CA LYS A 86 -16.41 5.76 4.07
C LYS A 86 -16.79 5.30 5.48
N GLY A 87 -17.55 6.13 6.20
CA GLY A 87 -18.11 5.74 7.49
C GLY A 87 -17.52 6.43 8.73
N GLY A 88 -16.42 7.16 8.60
CA GLY A 88 -15.97 8.18 9.57
C GLY A 88 -15.65 7.76 11.00
N ASN A 89 -15.75 6.48 11.34
CA ASN A 89 -15.50 6.01 12.70
C ASN A 89 -14.10 5.41 12.91
N ASP A 90 -13.25 5.50 11.90
CA ASP A 90 -11.89 5.03 12.02
C ASP A 90 -10.97 6.17 12.49
N HIS A 91 -9.97 5.82 13.28
CA HIS A 91 -8.97 6.75 13.80
C HIS A 91 -8.24 7.54 12.72
N PHE A 92 -8.06 6.96 11.52
CA PHE A 92 -7.42 7.63 10.38
C PHE A 92 -8.34 8.61 9.65
N SER A 93 -9.64 8.47 9.80
CA SER A 93 -10.61 9.47 9.33
C SER A 93 -10.87 10.55 10.37
N ASN A 94 -10.55 10.28 11.63
CA ASN A 94 -10.68 11.20 12.74
C ASN A 94 -9.45 11.11 13.66
N TRP A 95 -8.42 11.84 13.32
CA TRP A 95 -7.13 11.86 14.03
C TRP A 95 -7.24 12.24 15.51
N ASN A 96 -8.29 12.96 15.91
CA ASN A 96 -8.54 13.29 17.32
C ASN A 96 -8.83 12.05 18.17
N THR A 97 -9.17 10.92 17.55
CA THR A 97 -9.42 9.66 18.23
C THR A 97 -8.24 8.69 18.16
N LEU A 98 -7.16 9.08 17.49
CA LEU A 98 -5.95 8.27 17.39
C LEU A 98 -5.22 8.23 18.75
N THR A 99 -4.93 7.04 19.21
CA THR A 99 -4.20 6.81 20.46
C THR A 99 -3.11 5.76 20.28
N SER A 100 -2.19 5.66 21.21
CA SER A 100 -1.18 4.60 21.25
C SER A 100 -1.79 3.19 21.29
N GLU A 101 -3.03 3.07 21.74
CA GLU A 101 -3.77 1.80 21.82
C GLU A 101 -4.53 1.47 20.51
N SER A 102 -4.49 2.35 19.52
CA SER A 102 -5.14 2.12 18.23
C SER A 102 -4.50 0.91 17.53
N GLY A 103 -5.31 -0.13 17.28
CA GLY A 103 -4.82 -1.42 16.82
C GLY A 103 -4.00 -1.37 15.51
N TYR A 104 -4.31 -0.42 14.64
CA TYR A 104 -3.61 -0.25 13.37
C TYR A 104 -2.18 0.27 13.54
N THR A 105 -2.01 1.31 14.35
CA THR A 105 -0.70 1.88 14.63
C THR A 105 0.17 0.89 15.38
N ARG A 106 -0.40 0.21 16.39
CA ARG A 106 0.30 -0.84 17.11
C ARG A 106 0.73 -1.99 16.20
N HIS A 107 -0.14 -2.42 15.27
CA HIS A 107 0.19 -3.49 14.34
C HIS A 107 1.43 -3.17 13.49
N TRP A 108 1.54 -1.96 12.97
CA TRP A 108 2.71 -1.53 12.20
C TRP A 108 3.96 -1.46 13.07
N TYR A 109 3.85 -0.84 14.24
CA TYR A 109 4.96 -0.73 15.19
C TYR A 109 5.53 -2.10 15.55
N ASP A 110 4.69 -3.02 16.00
CA ASP A 110 5.08 -4.36 16.41
C ASP A 110 5.72 -5.15 15.25
N ASN A 111 5.17 -5.06 14.06
CA ASN A 111 5.68 -5.80 12.91
C ASN A 111 6.96 -5.21 12.32
N LEU A 112 7.17 -3.90 12.42
CA LEU A 112 8.44 -3.27 12.04
C LEU A 112 9.56 -3.67 13.02
N PHE A 113 9.31 -3.70 14.32
CA PHE A 113 10.31 -4.22 15.27
C PHE A 113 10.57 -5.72 15.11
N LYS A 114 9.58 -6.52 14.72
CA LYS A 114 9.84 -7.92 14.32
C LYS A 114 10.73 -8.02 13.09
N LEU A 115 10.56 -7.12 12.10
CA LEU A 115 11.43 -7.07 10.94
C LEU A 115 12.86 -6.69 11.33
N ILE A 116 13.03 -5.67 12.19
CA ILE A 116 14.34 -5.26 12.73
C ILE A 116 15.02 -6.41 13.46
N ASN A 117 14.30 -7.12 14.32
CA ASN A 117 14.87 -8.25 15.04
C ASN A 117 15.32 -9.37 14.09
N ARG A 118 14.53 -9.71 13.07
CA ARG A 118 14.91 -10.69 12.04
C ARG A 118 16.14 -10.24 11.24
N ALA A 119 16.19 -8.97 10.86
CA ALA A 119 17.34 -8.41 10.16
C ALA A 119 18.60 -8.43 11.04
N ASN A 120 18.49 -8.02 12.28
CA ASN A 120 19.58 -8.07 13.25
C ASN A 120 20.07 -9.51 13.49
N THR A 121 19.15 -10.48 13.57
CA THR A 121 19.57 -11.91 13.67
C THR A 121 20.45 -12.31 12.49
N VAL A 122 20.08 -11.96 11.25
CA VAL A 122 20.93 -12.28 10.08
C VAL A 122 22.27 -11.55 10.16
N ILE A 123 22.28 -10.28 10.54
CA ILE A 123 23.50 -9.48 10.65
C ILE A 123 24.43 -10.07 11.71
N ASP A 124 23.94 -10.29 12.92
CA ASP A 124 24.72 -10.81 14.04
C ASP A 124 25.25 -12.20 13.73
N MET A 125 24.43 -13.10 13.16
CA MET A 125 24.89 -14.46 12.82
C MET A 125 25.99 -14.44 11.75
N ILE A 126 25.95 -13.53 10.77
CA ILE A 126 27.03 -13.37 9.78
C ILE A 126 28.31 -12.83 10.44
N ASP A 127 28.17 -11.89 11.35
CA ASP A 127 29.29 -11.21 12.00
C ASP A 127 29.94 -12.10 13.09
N GLU A 128 29.19 -12.92 13.81
CA GLU A 128 29.65 -13.75 14.92
C GLU A 128 30.11 -15.15 14.48
N ARG A 129 29.51 -15.73 13.44
CA ARG A 129 29.74 -17.12 13.03
C ARG A 129 30.77 -17.25 11.92
N VAL A 130 32.01 -17.29 12.32
CA VAL A 130 33.18 -17.40 11.42
C VAL A 130 33.27 -18.74 10.67
N ASN A 131 32.54 -19.75 11.10
CA ASN A 131 32.64 -21.11 10.53
C ASN A 131 31.68 -21.35 9.35
N ILE A 132 30.74 -20.44 9.10
CA ILE A 132 29.84 -20.56 7.95
C ILE A 132 30.66 -20.34 6.67
N GLN A 133 30.62 -21.34 5.78
CA GLN A 133 31.25 -21.24 4.47
C GLN A 133 30.28 -20.61 3.48
N TYR A 134 30.70 -19.51 2.87
CA TYR A 134 29.97 -18.84 1.81
C TYR A 134 30.60 -19.17 0.45
N SER A 135 29.79 -19.18 -0.60
CA SER A 135 30.23 -19.41 -1.97
C SER A 135 31.24 -18.35 -2.46
N SER A 136 31.12 -17.12 -1.95
CA SER A 136 32.11 -16.05 -2.10
C SER A 136 31.94 -14.99 -1.02
N GLU A 137 32.93 -14.13 -0.86
CA GLU A 137 32.82 -12.97 0.08
C GLU A 137 31.77 -11.97 -0.42
N GLU A 138 31.63 -11.76 -1.72
CA GLU A 138 30.59 -10.91 -2.29
C GLU A 138 29.20 -11.46 -1.95
N LYS A 139 29.00 -12.79 -1.96
CA LYS A 139 27.74 -13.41 -1.58
C LYS A 139 27.43 -13.20 -0.10
N LYS A 140 28.41 -13.36 0.78
CA LYS A 140 28.29 -13.07 2.21
C LYS A 140 27.88 -11.63 2.45
N LEU A 141 28.61 -10.69 1.82
CA LEU A 141 28.32 -9.25 1.93
C LEU A 141 26.94 -8.89 1.37
N ALA A 142 26.50 -9.52 0.28
CA ALA A 142 25.17 -9.30 -0.29
C ALA A 142 24.05 -9.79 0.65
N ILE A 143 24.17 -10.96 1.26
CA ILE A 143 23.17 -11.45 2.24
C ILE A 143 23.08 -10.49 3.43
N ARG A 144 24.24 -10.05 3.95
CA ARG A 144 24.30 -9.06 5.03
C ARG A 144 23.67 -7.74 4.61
N ALA A 145 23.93 -7.28 3.38
CA ALA A 145 23.42 -6.03 2.86
C ALA A 145 21.88 -6.03 2.67
N GLU A 146 21.30 -7.18 2.27
CA GLU A 146 19.85 -7.31 2.23
C GLU A 146 19.24 -7.16 3.65
N ALA A 147 19.86 -7.79 4.67
CA ALA A 147 19.40 -7.66 6.05
C ALA A 147 19.53 -6.22 6.58
N VAL A 148 20.67 -5.59 6.34
CA VAL A 148 20.90 -4.17 6.70
C VAL A 148 19.90 -3.26 6.01
N PHE A 149 19.62 -3.48 4.73
CA PHE A 149 18.57 -2.75 4.01
C PHE A 149 17.21 -2.88 4.67
N PHE A 150 16.78 -4.08 5.06
CA PHE A 150 15.50 -4.28 5.73
C PHE A 150 15.43 -3.57 7.07
N ARG A 151 16.52 -3.53 7.81
CA ARG A 151 16.63 -2.76 9.05
C ARG A 151 16.45 -1.27 8.79
N GLY A 152 17.20 -0.72 7.85
CA GLY A 152 17.09 0.67 7.43
C GLY A 152 15.69 1.03 6.95
N TRP A 153 15.07 0.16 6.15
CA TRP A 153 13.70 0.36 5.66
C TRP A 153 12.67 0.38 6.81
N ALA A 154 12.80 -0.53 7.77
CA ALA A 154 11.91 -0.55 8.93
C ALA A 154 12.06 0.71 9.79
N TYR A 155 13.28 1.16 10.05
CA TYR A 155 13.52 2.40 10.80
C TYR A 155 13.09 3.65 10.03
N ARG A 156 13.23 3.68 8.69
CA ARG A 156 12.67 4.74 7.86
C ARG A 156 11.16 4.90 8.08
N VAL A 157 10.43 3.79 8.07
CA VAL A 157 8.97 3.80 8.31
C VAL A 157 8.67 4.21 9.74
N LEU A 158 9.38 3.64 10.73
CA LEU A 158 9.20 3.98 12.14
C LEU A 158 9.43 5.48 12.40
N ALA A 159 10.54 6.04 11.93
CA ALA A 159 10.84 7.46 12.10
C ALA A 159 9.85 8.36 11.37
N GLY A 160 9.41 7.95 10.16
CA GLY A 160 8.43 8.70 9.37
C GLY A 160 7.03 8.71 9.97
N MET A 161 6.66 7.67 10.72
CA MET A 161 5.31 7.52 11.26
C MET A 161 5.21 7.84 12.75
N TYR A 162 6.21 7.45 13.54
CA TYR A 162 6.16 7.51 15.00
C TYR A 162 7.14 8.53 15.60
N GLY A 163 8.02 9.11 14.77
CA GLY A 163 8.99 10.08 15.23
C GLY A 163 10.14 9.44 16.02
N ASN A 164 10.16 9.65 17.33
CA ASN A 164 11.20 9.15 18.21
C ASN A 164 10.96 7.66 18.51
N VAL A 165 11.96 6.82 18.22
CA VAL A 165 11.88 5.37 18.47
C VAL A 165 13.23 4.85 18.97
N PRO A 166 13.28 3.75 19.76
CA PRO A 166 14.53 3.14 20.16
C PRO A 166 15.25 2.52 18.97
N ILE A 167 16.58 2.65 18.92
CA ILE A 167 17.44 1.96 17.96
C ILE A 167 17.96 0.68 18.59
N LEU A 168 17.67 -0.46 17.97
CA LEU A 168 18.13 -1.79 18.36
C LEU A 168 19.10 -2.29 17.28
N GLU A 169 20.37 -2.38 17.60
CA GLU A 169 21.43 -2.75 16.66
C GLU A 169 21.65 -4.25 16.60
N HIS A 170 21.23 -4.99 17.63
CA HIS A 170 21.40 -6.43 17.78
C HIS A 170 20.05 -7.14 17.93
N HIS A 171 20.00 -8.44 17.62
CA HIS A 171 18.83 -9.25 17.87
C HIS A 171 18.60 -9.47 19.38
N ALA A 172 17.34 -9.66 19.76
CA ALA A 172 16.98 -9.87 21.15
C ALA A 172 17.35 -11.31 21.58
N THR A 173 18.17 -11.44 22.60
CA THR A 173 18.53 -12.70 23.25
C THR A 173 17.77 -12.91 24.56
N GLU A 174 17.19 -11.84 25.11
CA GLU A 174 16.40 -11.85 26.34
C GLU A 174 15.27 -10.82 26.29
N ILE A 175 14.34 -10.92 27.22
CA ILE A 175 13.26 -9.93 27.35
C ILE A 175 13.80 -8.68 28.01
N THR A 176 13.96 -7.62 27.25
CA THR A 176 14.42 -6.32 27.72
C THR A 176 13.27 -5.31 27.71
N THR A 177 13.19 -4.48 28.75
CA THR A 177 12.23 -3.39 28.90
C THR A 177 12.96 -2.08 29.18
N GLY A 178 12.26 -0.94 29.00
CA GLY A 178 12.83 0.36 29.34
C GLY A 178 13.77 0.95 28.29
N TYR A 179 13.57 0.62 27.03
CA TYR A 179 14.31 1.23 25.92
C TYR A 179 14.10 2.74 25.87
N THR A 180 15.19 3.49 25.65
CA THR A 180 15.14 4.94 25.47
C THR A 180 14.97 5.26 23.99
N PRO A 181 13.94 6.04 23.60
CA PRO A 181 13.78 6.47 22.21
C PRO A 181 14.93 7.42 21.78
N SER A 182 15.46 7.21 20.61
CA SER A 182 16.31 8.16 19.89
C SER A 182 15.44 9.16 19.15
N ASN A 183 15.90 10.40 18.97
CA ASN A 183 15.15 11.37 18.18
C ASN A 183 15.10 10.98 16.70
N ARG A 184 14.08 11.48 15.98
CA ARG A 184 13.81 11.15 14.58
C ARG A 184 15.01 11.38 13.66
N GLN A 185 15.75 12.47 13.85
CA GLN A 185 16.93 12.78 13.06
C GLN A 185 18.02 11.69 13.24
N THR A 186 18.32 11.32 14.49
CA THR A 186 19.29 10.24 14.78
C THR A 186 18.86 8.92 14.13
N VAL A 187 17.56 8.61 14.15
CA VAL A 187 17.04 7.40 13.47
C VAL A 187 17.26 7.48 11.95
N TRP A 188 17.02 8.63 11.33
CA TRP A 188 17.30 8.82 9.90
C TRP A 188 18.79 8.76 9.57
N GLU A 189 19.67 9.29 10.42
CA GLU A 189 21.11 9.14 10.27
C GLU A 189 21.55 7.66 10.35
N PHE A 190 20.88 6.88 11.20
CA PHE A 190 21.08 5.43 11.27
C PHE A 190 20.61 4.74 9.98
N CYS A 191 19.42 5.07 9.48
CA CYS A 191 18.93 4.58 8.20
C CYS A 191 19.88 4.91 7.04
N LYS A 192 20.43 6.12 7.01
CA LYS A 192 21.39 6.55 5.99
C LYS A 192 22.59 5.63 5.93
N LYS A 193 23.20 5.32 7.09
CA LYS A 193 24.33 4.37 7.18
C LYS A 193 23.97 2.98 6.67
N ASP A 194 22.79 2.49 7.02
CA ASP A 194 22.31 1.19 6.55
C ASP A 194 22.14 1.18 5.01
N PHE A 195 21.56 2.22 4.44
CA PHE A 195 21.41 2.30 2.98
C PHE A 195 22.74 2.55 2.26
N GLU A 196 23.66 3.31 2.83
CA GLU A 196 25.03 3.47 2.29
C GLU A 196 25.76 2.11 2.23
N TYR A 197 25.67 1.31 3.30
CA TYR A 197 26.23 -0.04 3.31
C TYR A 197 25.57 -0.93 2.26
N ALA A 198 24.25 -0.89 2.16
CA ALA A 198 23.48 -1.69 1.22
C ALA A 198 23.80 -1.28 -0.24
N ALA A 199 23.92 0.00 -0.54
CA ALA A 199 24.25 0.51 -1.87
C ALA A 199 25.62 0.06 -2.38
N VAL A 200 26.57 -0.17 -1.47
CA VAL A 200 27.91 -0.68 -1.84
C VAL A 200 27.88 -2.19 -2.09
N ASN A 201 27.15 -2.96 -1.28
CA ASN A 201 27.29 -4.41 -1.20
C ASN A 201 26.16 -5.21 -1.90
N LEU A 202 25.04 -4.57 -2.23
CA LEU A 202 23.99 -5.23 -3.01
C LEU A 202 24.41 -5.35 -4.50
N PRO A 203 23.92 -6.42 -5.18
CA PRO A 203 24.17 -6.60 -6.60
C PRO A 203 23.41 -5.56 -7.44
N LYS A 204 23.92 -5.26 -8.65
CA LYS A 204 23.21 -4.41 -9.62
C LYS A 204 21.99 -5.11 -10.23
N THR A 205 22.04 -6.41 -10.35
CA THR A 205 20.97 -7.24 -10.93
C THR A 205 20.48 -8.22 -9.89
N ALA A 206 19.17 -8.30 -9.73
CA ALA A 206 18.55 -9.23 -8.80
C ALA A 206 18.86 -10.69 -9.18
N SER A 207 19.25 -11.50 -8.22
CA SER A 207 19.51 -12.94 -8.43
C SER A 207 18.25 -13.75 -8.73
N LYS A 208 17.10 -13.27 -8.25
CA LYS A 208 15.75 -13.80 -8.47
C LYS A 208 14.75 -12.63 -8.46
N PRO A 209 13.61 -12.77 -9.13
CA PRO A 209 12.55 -11.76 -9.05
C PRO A 209 12.21 -11.41 -7.59
N GLY A 210 12.00 -10.13 -7.31
CA GLY A 210 11.68 -9.64 -5.96
C GLY A 210 12.86 -9.46 -5.00
N LYS A 211 14.08 -9.92 -5.36
CA LYS A 211 15.27 -9.68 -4.55
C LYS A 211 15.77 -8.24 -4.69
N LEU A 212 16.35 -7.74 -3.59
CA LEU A 212 16.88 -6.38 -3.52
C LEU A 212 18.11 -6.18 -4.42
N THR A 213 18.21 -4.98 -4.94
CA THR A 213 19.33 -4.53 -5.76
C THR A 213 19.92 -3.23 -5.21
N ARG A 214 21.09 -2.88 -5.72
CA ARG A 214 21.77 -1.61 -5.40
C ARG A 214 20.87 -0.40 -5.67
N ALA A 215 20.13 -0.41 -6.76
CA ALA A 215 19.18 0.65 -7.09
C ALA A 215 18.11 0.89 -6.01
N ALA A 216 17.64 -0.16 -5.34
CA ALA A 216 16.70 -0.01 -4.23
C ALA A 216 17.35 0.69 -3.03
N ALA A 217 18.63 0.38 -2.74
CA ALA A 217 19.36 1.02 -1.65
C ALA A 217 19.65 2.49 -1.96
N ASP A 218 20.11 2.81 -3.18
CA ASP A 218 20.38 4.18 -3.59
C ASP A 218 19.11 5.05 -3.67
N HIS A 219 17.97 4.46 -4.03
CA HIS A 219 16.69 5.16 -3.96
C HIS A 219 16.37 5.62 -2.53
N TYR A 220 16.40 4.69 -1.55
CA TYR A 220 16.09 5.06 -0.16
C TYR A 220 17.20 5.88 0.49
N LEU A 221 18.45 5.74 0.06
CA LEU A 221 19.52 6.65 0.43
C LEU A 221 19.22 8.08 -0.04
N ALA A 222 18.69 8.24 -1.25
CA ALA A 222 18.28 9.53 -1.77
C ALA A 222 17.13 10.13 -0.96
N GLU A 223 16.10 9.34 -0.63
CA GLU A 223 14.97 9.79 0.17
C GLU A 223 15.37 10.20 1.58
N ILE A 224 16.22 9.41 2.25
CA ILE A 224 16.71 9.74 3.60
C ILE A 224 17.65 10.95 3.56
N SER A 225 18.42 11.11 2.50
CA SER A 225 19.25 12.30 2.31
C SER A 225 18.39 13.55 2.17
N LEU A 226 17.25 13.49 1.46
CA LEU A 226 16.26 14.58 1.45
C LEU A 226 15.75 14.89 2.87
N ALA A 227 15.39 13.87 3.64
CA ALA A 227 14.87 14.04 5.00
C ALA A 227 15.89 14.69 5.94
N LEU A 228 17.18 14.46 5.71
CA LEU A 228 18.30 15.03 6.46
C LEU A 228 18.80 16.39 5.91
N GLY A 229 18.24 16.87 4.79
CA GLY A 229 18.72 18.10 4.14
C GLY A 229 20.03 17.94 3.37
N ASP A 230 20.49 16.73 3.13
CA ASP A 230 21.69 16.42 2.34
C ASP A 230 21.31 16.28 0.84
N PHE A 231 20.96 17.42 0.24
CA PHE A 231 20.38 17.46 -1.11
C PHE A 231 21.36 17.04 -2.20
N ASP A 232 22.64 17.34 -2.05
CA ASP A 232 23.67 16.91 -3.02
C ASP A 232 23.77 15.39 -3.06
N ASN A 233 23.76 14.73 -1.91
CA ASN A 233 23.76 13.27 -1.85
C ASN A 233 22.45 12.66 -2.37
N ALA A 234 21.31 13.32 -2.13
CA ALA A 234 20.03 12.91 -2.70
C ALA A 234 20.07 12.94 -4.25
N VAL A 235 20.62 14.00 -4.84
CA VAL A 235 20.84 14.08 -6.31
C VAL A 235 21.79 12.99 -6.77
N ALA A 236 22.92 12.80 -6.08
CA ALA A 236 23.93 11.82 -6.47
C ALA A 236 23.39 10.39 -6.45
N ALA A 237 22.70 9.99 -5.38
CA ALA A 237 22.12 8.66 -5.24
C ALA A 237 21.00 8.41 -6.27
N SER A 238 20.07 9.36 -6.43
CA SER A 238 19.03 9.26 -7.46
C SER A 238 19.61 9.16 -8.87
N THR A 239 20.69 9.90 -9.15
CA THR A 239 21.32 9.90 -10.46
C THR A 239 21.94 8.55 -10.79
N ARG A 240 22.58 7.85 -9.83
CA ARG A 240 23.12 6.50 -10.07
C ARG A 240 22.04 5.50 -10.50
N VAL A 241 20.84 5.64 -9.96
CA VAL A 241 19.70 4.80 -10.38
C VAL A 241 19.22 5.19 -11.78
N ILE A 242 19.06 6.49 -12.04
CA ILE A 242 18.44 7.02 -13.28
C ILE A 242 19.38 6.87 -14.49
N ASP A 243 20.69 7.02 -14.31
CA ASP A 243 21.67 6.93 -15.42
C ASP A 243 22.13 5.49 -15.73
N GLY A 244 21.57 4.50 -15.01
CA GLY A 244 21.90 3.09 -15.21
C GLY A 244 23.16 2.60 -14.51
N THR A 245 23.80 3.43 -13.67
CA THR A 245 24.98 3.01 -12.88
C THR A 245 24.66 1.81 -11.99
N ASP A 246 23.45 1.76 -11.42
CA ASP A 246 23.02 0.72 -10.49
C ASP A 246 22.18 -0.40 -11.12
N GLY A 247 22.01 -0.36 -12.44
CA GLY A 247 21.26 -1.36 -13.19
C GLY A 247 20.51 -0.75 -14.37
N ASP A 248 19.92 -1.58 -15.20
CA ASP A 248 19.14 -1.16 -16.38
C ASP A 248 17.70 -0.86 -15.98
N TYR A 249 17.49 0.34 -15.42
CA TYR A 249 16.16 0.81 -15.02
C TYR A 249 15.77 2.06 -15.83
N HIS A 250 14.55 2.09 -16.36
CA HIS A 250 13.99 3.23 -17.08
C HIS A 250 12.47 3.18 -17.12
N LEU A 251 11.82 4.30 -17.43
CA LEU A 251 10.37 4.32 -17.59
C LEU A 251 9.93 3.47 -18.79
N MET A 252 8.87 2.71 -18.61
CA MET A 252 8.25 1.96 -19.68
C MET A 252 7.50 2.90 -20.63
N THR A 253 7.93 2.94 -21.87
CA THR A 253 7.34 3.77 -22.94
C THR A 253 6.81 2.93 -24.12
N THR A 254 7.05 1.63 -24.09
CA THR A 254 6.52 0.64 -25.03
C THR A 254 5.59 -0.32 -24.31
N ARG A 255 4.57 -0.81 -25.02
CA ARG A 255 3.63 -1.80 -24.48
C ARG A 255 4.37 -3.10 -24.16
N PHE A 256 4.04 -3.73 -23.05
CA PHE A 256 4.70 -4.95 -22.57
C PHE A 256 3.74 -5.85 -21.77
N GLY A 257 4.19 -7.08 -21.49
CA GLY A 257 3.50 -8.02 -20.62
C GLY A 257 2.26 -8.66 -21.22
N SER A 258 1.36 -9.14 -20.38
CA SER A 258 0.24 -10.02 -20.72
C SER A 258 -0.78 -9.38 -21.67
N ARG A 259 -0.87 -8.04 -21.68
CA ARG A 259 -1.87 -7.29 -22.45
C ARG A 259 -1.28 -6.33 -23.50
N ALA A 260 -0.02 -6.47 -23.82
CA ALA A 260 0.68 -5.60 -24.80
C ALA A 260 0.04 -5.56 -26.18
N GLY A 261 -0.61 -6.64 -26.60
CA GLY A 261 -1.28 -6.74 -27.90
C GLY A 261 -2.65 -6.05 -27.99
N GLU A 262 -3.17 -5.52 -26.89
CA GLU A 262 -4.47 -4.84 -26.89
C GLU A 262 -4.33 -3.39 -27.34
N ALA A 263 -5.07 -3.01 -28.38
CA ALA A 263 -5.06 -1.63 -28.89
C ALA A 263 -5.96 -0.70 -28.07
N THR A 264 -6.98 -1.25 -27.42
CA THR A 264 -7.96 -0.50 -26.62
C THR A 264 -8.28 -1.23 -25.33
N ASP A 265 -8.75 -0.48 -24.33
CA ASP A 265 -9.40 -1.06 -23.16
C ASP A 265 -10.78 -1.64 -23.52
N ARG A 266 -11.50 -2.20 -22.55
CA ARG A 266 -12.84 -2.77 -22.73
C ARG A 266 -13.90 -1.77 -23.18
N TYR A 267 -13.66 -0.48 -23.04
CA TYR A 267 -14.58 0.60 -23.41
C TYR A 267 -14.22 1.25 -24.76
N GLY A 268 -13.19 0.75 -25.43
CA GLY A 268 -12.73 1.27 -26.72
C GLY A 268 -11.76 2.45 -26.60
N ASN A 269 -11.30 2.80 -25.40
CA ASN A 269 -10.30 3.85 -25.22
C ASN A 269 -8.92 3.35 -25.64
N SER A 270 -8.15 4.22 -26.29
CA SER A 270 -6.81 3.86 -26.83
C SER A 270 -5.81 3.52 -25.72
N LEU A 271 -5.10 2.42 -25.92
CA LEU A 271 -3.95 1.97 -25.15
C LEU A 271 -2.63 2.15 -25.92
N ALA A 272 -2.57 3.10 -26.83
CA ALA A 272 -1.34 3.35 -27.60
C ALA A 272 -0.17 3.78 -26.72
N ALA A 273 1.03 3.35 -27.10
CA ALA A 273 2.27 3.83 -26.48
C ALA A 273 2.50 5.34 -26.78
N PRO A 274 3.24 6.08 -25.94
CA PRO A 274 3.88 5.62 -24.71
C PRO A 274 2.93 5.49 -23.51
N ALA A 275 1.79 6.19 -23.53
CA ALA A 275 0.89 6.27 -22.38
C ALA A 275 0.29 4.92 -21.98
N GLY A 276 -0.05 4.06 -22.95
CA GLY A 276 -0.56 2.72 -22.68
C GLY A 276 0.41 1.80 -21.94
N ALA A 277 1.72 2.09 -21.94
CA ALA A 277 2.67 1.35 -21.13
C ALA A 277 2.42 1.52 -19.61
N TYR A 278 1.89 2.68 -19.21
CA TYR A 278 1.46 2.89 -17.82
C TYR A 278 0.31 1.96 -17.41
N TRP A 279 -0.62 1.66 -18.34
CA TRP A 279 -1.66 0.66 -18.12
C TRP A 279 -1.07 -0.73 -17.86
N ASP A 280 -0.10 -1.14 -18.67
CA ASP A 280 0.52 -2.47 -18.58
C ASP A 280 1.21 -2.72 -17.24
N LEU A 281 1.76 -1.68 -16.59
CA LEU A 281 2.40 -1.80 -15.27
C LEU A 281 1.52 -2.49 -14.22
N PHE A 282 0.22 -2.29 -14.29
CA PHE A 282 -0.73 -2.71 -13.24
C PHE A 282 -1.61 -3.89 -13.68
N ARG A 283 -1.25 -4.60 -14.73
CA ARG A 283 -2.06 -5.75 -15.22
C ARG A 283 -1.61 -7.06 -14.61
N GLU A 284 -2.58 -7.98 -14.44
CA GLU A 284 -2.32 -9.35 -14.02
C GLU A 284 -1.47 -10.09 -15.06
N GLY A 285 -0.86 -11.21 -14.63
CA GLY A 285 -0.05 -12.05 -15.49
C GLY A 285 1.46 -11.87 -15.33
N GLY A 286 1.89 -11.34 -14.18
CA GLY A 286 3.30 -11.24 -13.82
C GLY A 286 4.03 -10.04 -14.43
N ASN A 287 3.29 -9.03 -14.88
CA ASN A 287 3.88 -7.82 -15.49
C ASN A 287 4.85 -7.10 -14.55
N GLN A 288 4.56 -7.11 -13.24
CA GLN A 288 5.35 -6.40 -12.23
C GLN A 288 6.77 -6.98 -12.09
N ASN A 289 6.92 -8.29 -12.20
CA ASN A 289 8.20 -9.02 -12.12
C ASN A 289 8.73 -9.49 -13.47
N SER A 290 8.15 -9.05 -14.58
CA SER A 290 8.63 -9.35 -15.91
C SER A 290 10.05 -8.80 -16.11
N THR A 291 10.90 -9.58 -16.76
CA THR A 291 12.25 -9.12 -17.19
C THR A 291 12.19 -7.95 -18.17
N ASP A 292 11.06 -7.78 -18.86
CA ASP A 292 10.82 -6.68 -19.78
C ASP A 292 10.43 -5.39 -19.04
N ASN A 293 9.98 -5.49 -17.79
CA ASN A 293 9.62 -4.33 -16.98
C ASN A 293 10.87 -3.70 -16.36
N LYS A 294 11.37 -2.66 -16.98
CA LYS A 294 12.53 -1.91 -16.51
C LYS A 294 12.20 -0.79 -15.53
N GLU A 295 10.92 -0.59 -15.27
CA GLU A 295 10.46 0.43 -14.32
C GLU A 295 10.46 -0.07 -12.87
N ALA A 296 10.31 -1.37 -12.67
CA ALA A 296 10.26 -2.02 -11.37
C ALA A 296 11.65 -2.17 -10.76
N ILE A 297 11.93 -1.48 -9.66
CA ILE A 297 13.20 -1.60 -8.91
C ILE A 297 13.07 -2.64 -7.80
N TRP A 298 11.96 -2.62 -7.07
CA TRP A 298 11.66 -3.59 -6.02
C TRP A 298 10.17 -3.93 -5.99
N VAL A 299 9.87 -5.22 -5.98
CA VAL A 299 8.51 -5.75 -6.04
C VAL A 299 8.29 -6.74 -4.90
N CYS A 300 7.22 -6.56 -4.16
CA CYS A 300 6.73 -7.53 -3.20
C CYS A 300 5.89 -8.57 -3.93
N GLN A 301 6.34 -9.83 -3.87
CA GLN A 301 5.71 -10.91 -4.61
C GLN A 301 4.52 -11.51 -3.87
N TYR A 302 3.47 -11.82 -4.62
CA TYR A 302 2.28 -12.51 -4.13
C TYR A 302 1.98 -13.71 -5.02
N ASN A 303 1.39 -14.74 -4.46
CA ASN A 303 1.00 -15.94 -5.21
C ASN A 303 -0.40 -16.39 -4.80
N TYR A 304 -1.34 -16.20 -5.69
CA TYR A 304 -2.72 -16.61 -5.49
C TYR A 304 -2.89 -18.11 -5.30
N GLY A 305 -2.07 -18.92 -5.96
CA GLY A 305 -2.14 -20.39 -5.91
C GLY A 305 -1.61 -21.03 -4.62
N THR A 306 -0.94 -20.27 -3.76
CA THR A 306 -0.34 -20.82 -2.54
C THR A 306 -1.33 -20.73 -1.38
N TYR A 307 -2.03 -21.80 -1.12
CA TYR A 307 -2.92 -21.92 0.03
C TYR A 307 -2.12 -22.03 1.34
N SER A 308 -2.54 -21.27 2.35
CA SER A 308 -2.16 -21.60 3.72
C SER A 308 -3.00 -22.79 4.18
N THR A 309 -2.35 -23.88 4.55
CA THR A 309 -2.97 -25.10 5.08
C THR A 309 -3.51 -24.96 6.51
N GLY A 310 -3.58 -23.77 7.05
CA GLY A 310 -4.10 -23.48 8.39
C GLY A 310 -5.61 -23.34 8.40
N GLY A 311 -6.28 -24.45 8.45
CA GLY A 311 -7.62 -24.78 8.77
C GLY A 311 -8.68 -23.70 9.03
N GLY A 312 -9.77 -23.84 8.32
CA GLY A 312 -11.03 -23.16 8.63
C GLY A 312 -11.58 -22.35 7.47
N GLY A 313 -12.28 -22.97 6.62
CA GLY A 313 -13.44 -22.62 5.78
C GLY A 313 -13.77 -21.20 5.34
N ASN A 314 -12.96 -20.22 5.60
CA ASN A 314 -13.15 -18.86 5.15
C ASN A 314 -11.97 -18.44 4.27
N GLU A 315 -12.19 -18.33 2.99
CA GLU A 315 -11.25 -17.94 1.91
C GLU A 315 -10.65 -16.54 2.05
N TRP A 316 -11.03 -15.82 3.08
CA TRP A 316 -10.57 -14.47 3.44
C TRP A 316 -9.09 -14.36 3.83
N TRP A 317 -8.41 -15.49 4.02
CA TRP A 317 -7.13 -15.58 4.72
C TRP A 317 -6.03 -16.18 3.85
N ARG A 318 -6.01 -15.82 2.60
CA ARG A 318 -4.89 -16.20 1.73
C ARG A 318 -3.66 -15.39 2.11
N ILE A 319 -2.79 -16.02 2.89
CA ILE A 319 -1.59 -15.41 3.47
C ILE A 319 -0.66 -14.79 2.40
N ASN A 320 -0.73 -15.28 1.18
CA ASN A 320 0.14 -14.88 0.08
C ASN A 320 -0.58 -14.12 -1.03
N ALA A 321 -1.82 -13.72 -0.83
CA ALA A 321 -2.58 -13.00 -1.83
C ALA A 321 -2.47 -11.48 -1.64
N ASN A 322 -2.48 -10.75 -2.74
CA ASN A 322 -2.59 -9.32 -2.75
C ASN A 322 -4.07 -8.92 -2.57
N ASN A 323 -4.39 -8.29 -1.47
CA ASN A 323 -5.75 -7.90 -1.13
C ASN A 323 -6.10 -6.45 -1.52
N ILE A 324 -5.28 -5.81 -2.34
CA ILE A 324 -5.44 -4.40 -2.70
C ILE A 324 -6.80 -4.10 -3.32
N GLU A 325 -7.24 -4.97 -4.20
CA GLU A 325 -8.47 -4.77 -4.93
C GLU A 325 -9.69 -4.67 -4.00
N SER A 326 -9.72 -5.47 -2.93
CA SER A 326 -10.80 -5.44 -1.94
C SER A 326 -10.90 -4.11 -1.19
N VAL A 327 -9.81 -3.39 -1.11
CA VAL A 327 -9.70 -2.13 -0.35
C VAL A 327 -10.02 -0.93 -1.24
N TRP A 328 -9.51 -0.92 -2.48
CA TRP A 328 -9.61 0.22 -3.40
C TRP A 328 -10.83 0.19 -4.31
N MET A 329 -11.68 -0.79 -4.13
CA MET A 329 -12.91 -0.84 -4.91
C MET A 329 -13.94 0.14 -4.41
N SER A 330 -14.46 0.91 -5.35
CA SER A 330 -15.62 1.74 -5.12
C SER A 330 -16.83 0.91 -4.74
N THR A 331 -17.47 1.25 -3.63
CA THR A 331 -18.79 0.74 -3.32
C THR A 331 -19.82 1.50 -4.12
N THR A 332 -20.75 0.79 -4.71
CA THR A 332 -21.88 1.39 -5.41
C THR A 332 -23.12 1.41 -4.54
N VAL A 333 -24.03 2.32 -4.86
CA VAL A 333 -25.29 2.49 -4.11
C VAL A 333 -26.17 1.25 -4.21
N ARG A 334 -26.70 0.84 -3.10
CA ARG A 334 -27.84 -0.09 -3.05
C ARG A 334 -29.12 0.72 -3.16
N ASN A 335 -29.92 0.48 -4.17
CA ASN A 335 -31.19 1.17 -4.37
C ASN A 335 -32.17 1.00 -3.20
N ASP A 336 -32.14 -0.15 -2.53
CA ASP A 336 -32.96 -0.44 -1.38
C ASP A 336 -32.66 0.48 -0.17
N THR A 337 -31.47 1.06 -0.09
CA THR A 337 -31.09 2.02 0.96
C THR A 337 -31.44 3.46 0.64
N LYS A 338 -31.75 3.75 -0.62
CA LYS A 338 -32.06 5.11 -1.10
C LYS A 338 -33.53 5.25 -1.50
N LYS A 339 -34.41 4.43 -0.94
CA LYS A 339 -35.86 4.60 -1.06
C LYS A 339 -36.33 5.85 -0.32
N ARG A 340 -37.26 6.57 -0.92
CA ARG A 340 -37.94 7.74 -0.36
C ARG A 340 -39.43 7.56 -0.54
N THR A 341 -40.21 8.17 0.36
CA THR A 341 -41.68 8.10 0.30
C THR A 341 -42.22 9.47 -0.08
N LEU A 342 -42.98 9.53 -1.15
CA LEU A 342 -43.68 10.74 -1.58
C LEU A 342 -44.85 11.09 -0.65
N SER A 343 -45.33 12.31 -0.74
CA SER A 343 -46.47 12.80 0.04
C SER A 343 -47.74 11.98 -0.11
N ASN A 344 -47.91 11.34 -1.26
CA ASN A 344 -49.03 10.43 -1.55
C ASN A 344 -48.80 8.95 -1.08
N GLY A 345 -47.71 8.67 -0.37
CA GLY A 345 -47.35 7.34 0.11
C GLY A 345 -46.61 6.46 -0.91
N THR A 346 -46.45 6.90 -2.13
CA THR A 346 -45.69 6.15 -3.15
C THR A 346 -44.19 6.10 -2.78
N GLN A 347 -43.60 4.93 -2.87
CA GLN A 347 -42.15 4.78 -2.72
C GLN A 347 -41.44 4.97 -4.06
N ILE A 348 -40.38 5.77 -4.03
CA ILE A 348 -39.48 5.98 -5.17
C ILE A 348 -38.05 5.61 -4.82
N TYR A 349 -37.25 5.38 -5.82
CA TYR A 349 -35.80 5.27 -5.67
C TYR A 349 -35.15 6.60 -6.06
N LEU A 350 -34.28 7.10 -5.18
CA LEU A 350 -33.60 8.38 -5.40
C LEU A 350 -32.86 8.40 -6.75
N TRP A 351 -32.17 7.33 -7.05
CA TRP A 351 -31.32 7.20 -8.24
C TRP A 351 -31.99 6.51 -9.44
N GLY A 352 -33.29 6.24 -9.40
CA GLY A 352 -34.01 5.51 -10.43
C GLY A 352 -33.99 3.99 -10.23
N ASP A 353 -34.93 3.28 -10.86
CA ASP A 353 -35.17 1.86 -10.60
C ASP A 353 -34.05 0.95 -11.08
N ASN A 354 -33.20 1.43 -11.99
CA ASN A 354 -32.16 0.62 -12.63
C ASN A 354 -30.80 0.64 -11.88
N VAL A 355 -30.65 1.51 -10.89
CA VAL A 355 -29.36 1.73 -10.20
C VAL A 355 -28.96 0.61 -9.25
N ALA A 356 -29.90 -0.26 -8.86
CA ALA A 356 -29.60 -1.48 -8.07
C ALA A 356 -28.51 -2.39 -8.70
N CYS A 357 -28.23 -2.18 -9.97
CA CYS A 357 -27.30 -2.99 -10.74
C CYS A 357 -25.85 -2.51 -10.70
N PHE A 358 -25.59 -1.35 -10.12
CA PHE A 358 -24.22 -0.87 -9.92
C PHE A 358 -23.53 -1.49 -8.71
N GLN A 359 -24.12 -2.50 -8.10
CA GLN A 359 -23.42 -3.24 -7.06
C GLN A 359 -22.28 -4.05 -7.70
N PRO A 360 -21.04 -3.75 -7.43
CA PRO A 360 -19.99 -4.74 -7.62
C PRO A 360 -20.39 -5.95 -6.80
N GLY A 361 -20.25 -7.11 -7.37
CA GLY A 361 -20.73 -8.35 -6.80
C GLY A 361 -20.37 -8.43 -5.31
N ILE A 362 -21.36 -8.38 -4.46
CA ILE A 362 -21.17 -8.54 -3.03
C ILE A 362 -20.82 -9.98 -2.80
N MET A 363 -19.60 -10.21 -2.37
CA MET A 363 -19.19 -11.49 -1.89
C MET A 363 -19.87 -11.80 -0.55
N GLY A 364 -20.41 -12.97 -0.50
CA GLY A 364 -20.52 -13.75 0.73
C GLY A 364 -21.53 -13.36 1.76
N SER A 365 -22.52 -12.51 1.50
CA SER A 365 -23.74 -12.61 2.27
C SER A 365 -24.72 -13.48 1.50
N ALA A 366 -24.91 -14.69 1.96
CA ALA A 366 -25.96 -15.60 1.51
C ALA A 366 -27.35 -15.00 1.79
N LYS A 367 -27.68 -13.90 1.13
CA LYS A 367 -29.05 -13.44 1.02
C LYS A 367 -29.60 -14.02 -0.26
N SER A 368 -30.45 -14.96 -0.09
CA SER A 368 -31.01 -16.00 -0.92
C SER A 368 -31.70 -15.61 -2.23
N ASN A 369 -31.59 -14.35 -2.67
CA ASN A 369 -32.30 -13.88 -3.87
C ASN A 369 -31.39 -13.15 -4.87
N VAL A 370 -30.07 -13.28 -4.73
CA VAL A 370 -29.12 -12.63 -5.65
C VAL A 370 -28.43 -13.71 -6.45
N PRO A 371 -28.35 -13.61 -7.78
CA PRO A 371 -27.63 -14.55 -8.63
C PRO A 371 -26.23 -14.83 -8.14
N SER A 372 -25.68 -16.01 -8.40
CA SER A 372 -24.35 -16.38 -7.95
C SER A 372 -23.29 -15.34 -8.42
N ALA A 373 -22.18 -15.24 -7.72
CA ALA A 373 -21.11 -14.33 -8.11
C ALA A 373 -20.64 -14.59 -9.54
N LYS A 374 -20.64 -15.87 -9.96
CA LYS A 374 -20.32 -16.29 -11.33
C LYS A 374 -21.33 -15.76 -12.36
N ASP A 375 -22.63 -15.91 -12.10
CA ASP A 375 -23.67 -15.45 -13.03
C ASP A 375 -23.65 -13.93 -13.19
N ARG A 376 -23.30 -13.21 -12.13
CA ARG A 376 -23.16 -11.74 -12.15
C ARG A 376 -21.92 -11.31 -12.90
N TYR A 377 -20.81 -12.01 -12.71
CA TYR A 377 -19.57 -11.78 -13.43
C TYR A 377 -19.75 -11.97 -14.92
N GLU A 378 -20.31 -13.10 -15.35
CA GLU A 378 -20.58 -13.40 -16.75
C GLU A 378 -21.58 -12.41 -17.37
N ALA A 379 -22.63 -12.04 -16.66
CA ALA A 379 -23.60 -11.05 -17.13
C ALA A 379 -23.00 -9.64 -17.22
N ASN A 380 -22.10 -9.30 -16.33
CA ASN A 380 -21.44 -8.00 -16.30
C ASN A 380 -20.36 -7.87 -17.38
N ILE A 381 -19.59 -8.92 -17.64
CA ILE A 381 -18.65 -8.97 -18.76
C ILE A 381 -19.39 -8.87 -20.09
N ALA A 382 -20.49 -9.62 -20.26
CA ALA A 382 -21.26 -9.63 -21.50
C ALA A 382 -21.95 -8.30 -21.82
N ARG A 383 -22.05 -7.38 -20.85
CA ARG A 383 -22.80 -6.12 -20.97
C ARG A 383 -21.98 -4.86 -20.78
N ASP A 384 -20.67 -4.92 -20.75
CA ASP A 384 -19.79 -3.78 -20.41
C ASP A 384 -20.11 -3.11 -19.07
N SER A 385 -20.90 -3.76 -18.24
CA SER A 385 -21.17 -3.27 -16.92
C SER A 385 -20.11 -3.82 -15.98
N MET A 386 -19.37 -2.95 -15.36
CA MET A 386 -18.48 -3.16 -14.23
C MET A 386 -17.89 -4.57 -14.16
N GLY A 387 -16.67 -4.73 -14.54
CA GLY A 387 -15.93 -5.97 -14.27
C GLY A 387 -16.27 -6.46 -12.88
N GLY A 388 -16.68 -7.70 -12.77
CA GLY A 388 -17.39 -8.27 -11.64
C GLY A 388 -16.63 -8.33 -10.32
N ASN A 389 -15.91 -7.30 -9.99
CA ASN A 389 -15.10 -7.25 -8.81
C ASN A 389 -15.78 -6.48 -7.70
N VAL A 390 -15.75 -7.08 -6.67
CA VAL A 390 -16.45 -7.00 -5.43
C VAL A 390 -15.94 -5.89 -4.56
N ALA A 391 -16.80 -4.96 -4.23
CA ALA A 391 -16.57 -4.12 -3.08
C ALA A 391 -16.94 -4.87 -1.81
N TYR A 392 -16.02 -4.91 -0.88
CA TYR A 392 -16.31 -5.29 0.48
C TYR A 392 -17.16 -4.20 1.15
N GLN A 393 -18.32 -4.57 1.69
CA GLN A 393 -19.11 -3.65 2.49
C GLN A 393 -18.34 -3.31 3.78
N GLY A 394 -17.88 -2.10 3.92
CA GLY A 394 -17.43 -1.59 5.19
C GLY A 394 -16.12 -0.82 5.23
N THR A 395 -15.21 -1.02 4.29
CA THR A 395 -13.88 -0.40 4.33
C THR A 395 -13.55 0.40 3.08
N GLY A 396 -14.56 0.87 2.35
CA GLY A 396 -14.34 1.63 1.11
C GLY A 396 -13.46 2.85 1.33
N ILE A 397 -12.33 2.88 0.65
CA ILE A 397 -11.49 4.06 0.54
C ILE A 397 -12.11 4.98 -0.50
N ILE A 398 -12.30 6.23 -0.13
CA ILE A 398 -12.94 7.25 -0.96
C ILE A 398 -11.86 8.22 -1.44
N PRO A 399 -11.67 8.39 -2.76
CA PRO A 399 -10.78 9.41 -3.26
C PRO A 399 -11.33 10.80 -2.93
N THR A 400 -10.45 11.70 -2.51
CA THR A 400 -10.81 13.09 -2.31
C THR A 400 -11.17 13.77 -3.65
N TYR A 401 -11.89 14.88 -3.60
CA TYR A 401 -12.17 15.70 -4.79
C TYR A 401 -10.87 16.09 -5.53
N TYR A 402 -9.84 16.38 -4.77
CA TYR A 402 -8.52 16.69 -5.32
C TYR A 402 -8.00 15.59 -6.27
N VAL A 403 -7.98 14.34 -5.82
CA VAL A 403 -7.49 13.20 -6.62
C VAL A 403 -8.45 12.80 -7.73
N ARG A 404 -9.75 12.96 -7.49
CA ARG A 404 -10.78 12.57 -8.44
C ARG A 404 -10.79 13.48 -9.68
N ASP A 405 -10.68 14.79 -9.47
CA ASP A 405 -10.92 15.79 -10.50
C ASP A 405 -9.82 16.85 -10.59
N ARG A 406 -9.56 17.60 -9.53
CA ARG A 406 -8.73 18.80 -9.56
C ARG A 406 -7.27 18.54 -9.93
N LEU A 407 -6.71 17.44 -9.46
CA LEU A 407 -5.32 17.06 -9.72
C LEU A 407 -4.98 17.04 -11.21
N TRP A 408 -5.96 16.72 -12.06
CA TRP A 408 -5.80 16.53 -13.50
C TRP A 408 -5.97 17.78 -14.34
N GLU A 409 -6.59 18.83 -13.79
CA GLU A 409 -6.83 20.09 -14.51
C GLU A 409 -5.54 20.75 -15.01
N GLU A 410 -4.48 20.68 -14.17
CA GLU A 410 -3.18 21.27 -14.51
C GLU A 410 -2.45 20.44 -15.58
N SER A 411 -2.48 19.14 -15.50
CA SER A 411 -1.76 18.24 -16.41
C SER A 411 -2.48 18.01 -17.75
N CYS A 412 -3.74 18.44 -17.89
CA CYS A 412 -4.57 18.32 -19.09
C CYS A 412 -4.72 19.64 -19.88
N LYS A 413 -3.72 20.51 -19.87
CA LYS A 413 -3.73 21.77 -20.61
C LYS A 413 -3.30 21.59 -22.08
N ASN A 414 -3.56 22.64 -22.89
CA ASN A 414 -3.07 22.74 -24.28
C ASN A 414 -3.49 21.55 -25.19
N GLY A 415 -4.67 21.01 -24.99
CA GLY A 415 -5.20 19.87 -25.77
C GLY A 415 -4.58 18.53 -25.42
N LYS A 416 -3.74 18.48 -24.39
CA LYS A 416 -3.22 17.22 -23.84
C LYS A 416 -4.22 16.61 -22.88
N VAL A 417 -4.23 15.28 -22.82
CA VAL A 417 -4.98 14.51 -21.81
C VAL A 417 -3.98 13.63 -21.07
N ASP A 418 -3.83 13.89 -19.78
CA ASP A 418 -2.99 13.06 -18.94
C ASP A 418 -3.63 11.67 -18.83
N PHE A 419 -2.96 10.67 -19.37
CA PHE A 419 -3.43 9.30 -19.41
C PHE A 419 -3.76 8.75 -18.01
N ARG A 420 -3.00 9.13 -17.00
CA ARG A 420 -3.17 8.67 -15.61
C ARG A 420 -4.50 9.13 -15.00
N GLY A 421 -5.01 10.28 -15.48
CA GLY A 421 -6.31 10.85 -15.09
C GLY A 421 -7.46 10.54 -16.05
N SER A 422 -7.18 9.82 -17.15
CA SER A 422 -8.17 9.50 -18.19
C SER A 422 -9.19 8.45 -17.72
N GLU A 423 -10.26 8.27 -18.49
CA GLU A 423 -11.26 7.22 -18.25
C GLU A 423 -10.68 5.80 -18.33
N VAL A 424 -9.52 5.62 -18.96
CA VAL A 424 -8.78 4.34 -18.96
C VAL A 424 -8.33 3.98 -17.56
N MET A 425 -7.82 4.95 -16.79
CA MET A 425 -7.24 4.72 -15.47
C MET A 425 -8.21 5.04 -14.34
N ILE A 426 -9.13 5.97 -14.55
CA ILE A 426 -10.13 6.40 -13.56
C ILE A 426 -11.50 6.32 -14.17
N GLN A 427 -12.21 5.25 -13.90
CA GLN A 427 -13.58 5.07 -14.37
C GLN A 427 -14.53 5.93 -13.55
N ARG A 428 -14.98 7.03 -14.11
CA ARG A 428 -15.94 7.95 -13.49
C ARG A 428 -17.37 7.61 -13.84
N ASN A 429 -17.55 6.85 -14.90
CA ASN A 429 -18.86 6.52 -15.44
C ASN A 429 -19.14 5.01 -15.30
N TRP A 430 -20.37 4.70 -14.93
CA TRP A 430 -20.85 3.35 -14.71
C TRP A 430 -22.07 3.10 -15.60
N TYR A 431 -22.32 1.84 -15.95
CA TYR A 431 -23.45 1.48 -16.77
C TYR A 431 -24.38 0.54 -16.04
N THR A 432 -25.70 0.74 -16.19
CA THR A 432 -26.71 -0.24 -15.79
C THR A 432 -26.67 -1.45 -16.74
N PRO A 433 -27.23 -2.61 -16.35
CA PRO A 433 -27.43 -3.73 -17.27
C PRO A 433 -28.24 -3.36 -18.50
N GLY A 434 -29.07 -2.31 -18.43
CA GLY A 434 -29.83 -1.75 -19.57
C GLY A 434 -29.03 -0.81 -20.45
N GLY A 435 -27.75 -0.54 -20.13
CA GLY A 435 -26.88 0.35 -20.91
C GLY A 435 -27.01 1.84 -20.58
N THR A 436 -27.81 2.21 -19.55
CA THR A 436 -27.90 3.61 -19.10
C THR A 436 -26.66 3.98 -18.31
N ARG A 437 -26.06 5.11 -18.63
CA ARG A 437 -24.89 5.60 -17.90
C ARG A 437 -25.28 6.16 -16.52
N TRP A 438 -24.41 5.92 -15.53
CA TRP A 438 -24.61 6.48 -14.20
C TRP A 438 -24.74 8.00 -14.20
N LEU A 439 -23.93 8.71 -14.96
CA LEU A 439 -23.98 10.16 -15.02
C LEU A 439 -25.33 10.66 -15.59
N ASP A 440 -25.97 9.92 -16.48
CA ASP A 440 -27.29 10.26 -17.00
C ASP A 440 -28.37 10.05 -15.93
N GLU A 441 -28.32 8.94 -15.18
CA GLU A 441 -29.23 8.70 -14.05
C GLU A 441 -29.04 9.75 -12.93
N LYS A 442 -27.80 10.12 -12.66
CA LYS A 442 -27.47 11.17 -11.70
C LYS A 442 -28.07 12.51 -12.16
N ALA A 443 -27.84 12.93 -13.39
CA ALA A 443 -28.40 14.13 -13.95
C ALA A 443 -29.94 14.13 -13.91
N ALA A 444 -30.58 13.01 -14.21
CA ALA A 444 -32.03 12.86 -14.12
C ALA A 444 -32.53 12.98 -12.66
N ALA A 445 -31.77 12.49 -11.68
CA ALA A 445 -32.11 12.62 -10.26
C ALA A 445 -32.06 14.08 -9.81
N TYR A 446 -31.02 14.83 -10.19
CA TYR A 446 -30.93 16.27 -9.91
C TYR A 446 -32.04 17.07 -10.59
N ALA A 447 -32.40 16.73 -11.83
CA ALA A 447 -33.52 17.37 -12.49
C ALA A 447 -34.87 17.09 -11.78
N ARG A 448 -35.06 15.87 -11.22
CA ARG A 448 -36.22 15.56 -10.39
C ARG A 448 -36.23 16.37 -9.08
N ALA A 449 -35.09 16.49 -8.41
CA ALA A 449 -34.95 17.27 -7.19
C ALA A 449 -35.28 18.74 -7.44
N GLU A 450 -34.77 19.35 -8.52
CA GLU A 450 -35.06 20.72 -8.90
C GLU A 450 -36.55 20.92 -9.19
N LYS A 451 -37.17 20.00 -9.94
CA LYS A 451 -38.61 20.05 -10.22
C LYS A 451 -39.48 19.93 -8.97
N ALA A 452 -39.01 19.22 -7.95
CA ALA A 452 -39.74 19.03 -6.71
C ALA A 452 -39.62 20.21 -5.73
N ARG A 453 -38.74 21.14 -6.01
CA ARG A 453 -38.46 22.30 -5.14
C ARG A 453 -39.74 23.10 -4.87
N GLY A 454 -40.03 23.40 -3.60
CA GLY A 454 -41.25 24.05 -3.16
C GLY A 454 -42.52 23.21 -3.18
N THR A 455 -42.43 21.91 -3.49
CA THR A 455 -43.57 20.99 -3.45
C THR A 455 -43.59 20.18 -2.14
N ALA A 456 -44.69 19.46 -1.89
CA ALA A 456 -44.79 18.54 -0.75
C ALA A 456 -43.78 17.35 -0.81
N ASP A 457 -43.18 17.11 -1.99
CA ASP A 457 -42.25 16.01 -2.25
C ASP A 457 -40.80 16.47 -2.28
N GLU A 458 -40.51 17.75 -2.03
CA GLU A 458 -39.14 18.29 -2.07
C GLU A 458 -38.17 17.46 -1.23
N ALA A 459 -38.53 17.11 0.01
CA ALA A 459 -37.70 16.34 0.90
C ALA A 459 -37.44 14.89 0.39
N ALA A 460 -38.41 14.32 -0.35
CA ALA A 460 -38.26 12.99 -0.93
C ALA A 460 -37.28 12.95 -2.13
N TYR A 461 -37.19 14.04 -2.88
CA TYR A 461 -36.28 14.16 -3.99
C TYR A 461 -34.95 14.86 -3.65
N ALA A 462 -34.81 15.43 -2.44
CA ALA A 462 -33.58 16.10 -2.03
C ALA A 462 -32.39 15.14 -2.07
N ILE A 463 -31.33 15.55 -2.75
CA ILE A 463 -30.06 14.82 -2.82
C ILE A 463 -29.10 15.48 -1.84
N THR A 464 -28.69 14.72 -0.83
CA THR A 464 -27.73 15.16 0.17
C THR A 464 -26.32 14.72 -0.16
N ALA A 465 -25.32 15.36 0.43
CA ALA A 465 -23.93 14.91 0.25
C ALA A 465 -23.73 13.44 0.68
N SER A 466 -24.45 12.97 1.70
CA SER A 466 -24.40 11.55 2.09
C SER A 466 -24.96 10.60 1.03
N ASP A 467 -25.85 11.07 0.18
CA ASP A 467 -26.37 10.27 -0.93
C ASP A 467 -25.32 10.09 -2.03
N THR A 468 -24.49 11.09 -2.23
CA THR A 468 -23.43 11.09 -3.27
C THR A 468 -22.16 10.38 -2.83
N VAL A 469 -21.89 10.29 -1.52
CA VAL A 469 -20.67 9.64 -0.95
C VAL A 469 -20.57 8.15 -1.30
N GLU A 470 -21.66 7.49 -1.64
CA GLU A 470 -21.67 6.08 -1.98
C GLU A 470 -21.27 5.79 -3.42
N ILE A 471 -21.08 6.81 -4.25
CA ILE A 471 -20.83 6.68 -5.69
C ILE A 471 -19.58 7.47 -6.04
N PHE A 472 -18.47 6.81 -6.17
CA PHE A 472 -17.19 7.41 -6.48
C PHE A 472 -16.45 6.63 -7.56
N PRO A 473 -15.46 7.26 -8.24
CA PRO A 473 -14.74 6.65 -9.34
C PRO A 473 -13.96 5.40 -8.91
N ARG A 474 -13.81 4.48 -9.83
CA ARG A 474 -12.93 3.32 -9.69
C ARG A 474 -11.58 3.62 -10.32
N PHE A 475 -10.51 3.27 -9.60
CA PHE A 475 -9.14 3.39 -10.09
C PHE A 475 -8.67 2.03 -10.62
N TRP A 476 -8.47 1.93 -11.92
CA TRP A 476 -8.01 0.71 -12.58
C TRP A 476 -6.53 0.39 -12.31
N LYS A 477 -5.82 1.29 -11.65
CA LYS A 477 -4.46 1.04 -11.19
C LYS A 477 -4.37 -0.15 -10.23
N PHE A 478 -5.43 -0.44 -9.48
CA PHE A 478 -5.48 -1.45 -8.43
C PHE A 478 -6.39 -2.64 -8.77
N SER A 479 -6.76 -2.79 -10.03
CA SER A 479 -7.75 -3.76 -10.43
C SER A 479 -7.54 -4.14 -11.89
N ASP A 480 -7.85 -5.38 -12.24
CA ASP A 480 -7.87 -5.84 -13.63
C ASP A 480 -9.29 -6.26 -14.00
N ASP A 481 -9.72 -5.88 -15.21
CA ASP A 481 -11.03 -6.19 -15.75
C ASP A 481 -11.14 -7.65 -16.25
N ARG A 482 -10.05 -8.38 -16.25
CA ARG A 482 -9.95 -9.78 -16.65
C ARG A 482 -9.59 -10.73 -15.51
N HIS A 483 -9.92 -10.38 -14.30
CA HIS A 483 -9.61 -11.22 -13.16
C HIS A 483 -10.07 -12.67 -13.40
N PRO A 484 -9.13 -13.64 -13.50
CA PRO A 484 -9.43 -14.95 -14.10
C PRO A 484 -10.33 -15.84 -13.26
N ASN A 485 -10.48 -15.55 -11.99
CA ASN A 485 -11.06 -16.52 -11.06
C ASN A 485 -12.46 -16.17 -10.55
N GLY A 486 -13.04 -15.03 -10.93
CA GLY A 486 -14.37 -14.65 -10.43
C GLY A 486 -14.52 -14.65 -8.90
N ASP A 487 -13.42 -14.93 -8.20
CA ASP A 487 -13.34 -15.22 -6.79
C ASP A 487 -12.48 -14.14 -6.09
N ASN A 488 -12.74 -13.12 -6.24
CA ASN A 488 -13.16 -11.79 -5.84
C ASN A 488 -12.44 -11.14 -4.66
N LYS A 489 -11.36 -11.67 -4.11
CA LYS A 489 -10.74 -11.08 -2.92
C LYS A 489 -9.25 -10.94 -3.02
N ALA A 490 -8.65 -11.56 -4.00
CA ALA A 490 -7.23 -11.56 -4.15
C ALA A 490 -6.88 -11.21 -5.59
N TYR A 491 -6.13 -10.16 -5.75
CA TYR A 491 -5.59 -9.71 -7.01
C TYR A 491 -4.30 -10.48 -7.29
N ASP A 492 -4.19 -11.09 -8.47
CA ASP A 492 -3.00 -11.86 -8.85
C ASP A 492 -1.95 -10.94 -9.49
N CYS A 493 -1.62 -9.89 -8.73
CA CYS A 493 -0.55 -8.96 -9.07
C CYS A 493 0.43 -8.86 -7.92
N ASP A 494 1.67 -8.83 -8.26
CA ASP A 494 2.70 -8.39 -7.35
C ASP A 494 2.57 -6.89 -7.07
N TRP A 495 3.16 -6.43 -5.98
CA TRP A 495 3.06 -5.05 -5.57
C TRP A 495 4.38 -4.31 -5.75
N TYR A 496 4.33 -3.17 -6.44
CA TYR A 496 5.49 -2.28 -6.50
C TYR A 496 5.78 -1.68 -5.13
N MET A 497 6.90 -2.08 -4.55
CA MET A 497 7.48 -1.38 -3.41
C MET A 497 8.20 -0.11 -3.87
N LEU A 498 8.70 -0.14 -5.11
CA LEU A 498 9.51 0.93 -5.66
C LEU A 498 9.60 0.85 -7.19
N ARG A 499 9.28 1.97 -7.85
CA ARG A 499 9.51 2.20 -9.29
C ARG A 499 10.44 3.39 -9.51
N ILE A 500 11.19 3.37 -10.61
CA ILE A 500 12.10 4.46 -10.97
C ILE A 500 11.39 5.82 -11.11
N ALA A 501 10.09 5.83 -11.40
CA ALA A 501 9.29 7.05 -11.44
C ALA A 501 9.37 7.86 -10.13
N GLU A 502 9.39 7.18 -8.97
CA GLU A 502 9.57 7.85 -7.69
C GLU A 502 10.98 8.42 -7.53
N THR A 503 12.00 7.75 -8.06
CA THR A 503 13.38 8.24 -8.02
C THR A 503 13.53 9.58 -8.77
N TYR A 504 12.85 9.74 -9.91
CA TYR A 504 12.79 11.03 -10.62
C TYR A 504 12.17 12.13 -9.74
N LEU A 505 11.10 11.81 -9.01
CA LEU A 505 10.42 12.79 -8.15
C LEU A 505 11.24 13.15 -6.90
N ILE A 506 12.01 12.22 -6.35
CA ILE A 506 12.98 12.49 -5.28
C ILE A 506 14.08 13.43 -5.80
N ARG A 507 14.62 13.18 -7.00
CA ARG A 507 15.66 14.04 -7.59
C ARG A 507 15.12 15.43 -7.93
N ALA A 508 13.90 15.52 -8.43
CA ALA A 508 13.24 16.80 -8.67
C ALA A 508 13.09 17.63 -7.40
N GLU A 509 12.73 17.00 -6.29
CA GLU A 509 12.64 17.65 -4.97
C GLU A 509 14.00 18.14 -4.48
N ALA A 510 15.06 17.32 -4.63
CA ALA A 510 16.41 17.72 -4.29
C ALA A 510 16.89 18.92 -5.15
N TYR A 511 16.61 18.90 -6.45
CA TYR A 511 16.91 20.04 -7.34
C TYR A 511 16.12 21.31 -6.95
N LEU A 512 14.87 21.17 -6.54
CA LEU A 512 14.10 22.31 -6.03
C LEU A 512 14.77 22.91 -4.79
N ALA A 513 15.19 22.07 -3.84
CA ALA A 513 15.85 22.51 -2.62
C ALA A 513 17.21 23.21 -2.89
N LEU A 514 17.92 22.78 -3.93
CA LEU A 514 19.15 23.42 -4.41
C LEU A 514 18.89 24.67 -5.28
N GLY A 515 17.63 25.04 -5.54
CA GLY A 515 17.28 26.17 -6.40
C GLY A 515 17.36 25.88 -7.91
N GLU A 516 17.61 24.62 -8.29
CA GLU A 516 17.80 24.19 -9.68
C GLU A 516 16.46 23.81 -10.36
N LYS A 517 15.48 24.72 -10.32
CA LYS A 517 14.10 24.48 -10.78
C LYS A 517 13.99 23.96 -12.22
N SER A 518 14.90 24.37 -13.11
CA SER A 518 14.91 23.87 -14.50
C SER A 518 15.22 22.38 -14.59
N LYS A 519 16.10 21.86 -13.73
CA LYS A 519 16.41 20.44 -13.66
C LYS A 519 15.23 19.66 -13.03
N ALA A 520 14.61 20.24 -11.99
CA ALA A 520 13.42 19.66 -11.40
C ALA A 520 12.27 19.54 -12.42
N ALA A 521 12.03 20.60 -13.22
CA ALA A 521 11.04 20.55 -14.29
C ALA A 521 11.38 19.49 -15.36
N ALA A 522 12.65 19.31 -15.68
CA ALA A 522 13.09 18.30 -16.64
C ALA A 522 12.76 16.88 -16.15
N ASP A 523 13.04 16.55 -14.89
CA ASP A 523 12.71 15.25 -14.29
C ASP A 523 11.20 14.99 -14.28
N ILE A 524 10.39 15.98 -13.92
CA ILE A 524 8.94 15.88 -13.96
C ILE A 524 8.44 15.65 -15.40
N ASN A 525 8.99 16.36 -16.36
CA ASN A 525 8.58 16.26 -17.75
C ASN A 525 8.88 14.88 -18.38
N VAL A 526 9.84 14.14 -17.86
CA VAL A 526 10.07 12.74 -18.27
C VAL A 526 8.83 11.88 -17.96
N LEU A 527 8.22 12.05 -16.78
CA LEU A 527 6.99 11.33 -16.39
C LEU A 527 5.79 11.82 -17.21
N ARG A 528 5.70 13.13 -17.44
CA ARG A 528 4.61 13.75 -18.18
C ARG A 528 4.61 13.39 -19.66
N ASP A 529 5.79 13.28 -20.25
CA ASP A 529 5.93 12.84 -21.64
C ASP A 529 5.35 11.42 -21.82
N ARG A 530 5.75 10.47 -20.96
CA ARG A 530 5.18 9.13 -20.95
C ARG A 530 3.67 9.15 -20.80
N ALA A 531 3.13 10.02 -19.93
CA ALA A 531 1.71 10.11 -19.64
C ALA A 531 0.90 10.93 -20.66
N ASN A 532 1.51 11.48 -21.70
CA ASN A 532 0.90 12.43 -22.64
C ASN A 532 0.30 13.68 -21.94
N ALA A 533 0.87 14.09 -20.81
CA ALA A 533 0.45 15.26 -20.06
C ALA A 533 1.10 16.55 -20.58
N SER A 534 0.59 17.71 -20.17
CA SER A 534 1.18 19.01 -20.46
C SER A 534 2.53 19.16 -19.74
N TYR A 535 3.52 19.72 -20.42
CA TYR A 535 4.82 20.00 -19.79
C TYR A 535 4.72 21.16 -18.80
N CYS A 536 5.56 21.08 -17.77
CA CYS A 536 5.80 22.18 -16.83
C CYS A 536 7.10 22.92 -17.18
N THR A 537 7.21 24.10 -16.63
CA THR A 537 8.39 24.98 -16.73
C THR A 537 9.01 25.20 -15.34
N ALA A 538 10.22 25.76 -15.29
CA ALA A 538 10.85 26.12 -14.02
C ALA A 538 10.02 27.09 -13.16
N ALA A 539 9.16 27.90 -13.78
CA ALA A 539 8.30 28.85 -13.08
C ALA A 539 7.17 28.15 -12.31
N ASP A 540 6.74 26.98 -12.77
CA ASP A 540 5.67 26.21 -12.16
C ASP A 540 6.16 25.41 -10.92
N ILE A 541 7.48 25.20 -10.78
CA ILE A 541 8.05 24.29 -9.79
C ILE A 541 8.13 24.93 -8.41
N ASP A 542 7.36 24.35 -7.51
CA ASP A 542 7.46 24.47 -6.06
C ASP A 542 7.18 23.09 -5.42
N ILE A 543 7.18 23.02 -4.10
CA ILE A 543 6.98 21.76 -3.39
C ILE A 543 5.56 21.20 -3.59
N ASP A 544 4.56 22.07 -3.64
CA ASP A 544 3.19 21.65 -3.88
C ASP A 544 3.02 21.04 -5.27
N TYR A 545 3.67 21.62 -6.28
CA TYR A 545 3.69 21.09 -7.64
C TYR A 545 4.30 19.69 -7.73
N ILE A 546 5.43 19.48 -7.03
CA ILE A 546 6.07 18.15 -6.95
C ILE A 546 5.17 17.16 -6.22
N LEU A 547 4.52 17.56 -5.13
CA LEU A 547 3.57 16.72 -4.41
C LEU A 547 2.34 16.37 -5.25
N ASP A 548 1.87 17.30 -6.10
CA ASP A 548 0.83 17.03 -7.09
C ASP A 548 1.28 15.99 -8.11
N GLU A 549 2.52 16.11 -8.62
CA GLU A 549 3.03 15.14 -9.55
C GLU A 549 3.25 13.76 -8.91
N ARG A 550 3.72 13.72 -7.65
CA ARG A 550 3.77 12.49 -6.87
C ARG A 550 2.38 11.85 -6.74
N ALA A 551 1.35 12.66 -6.46
CA ALA A 551 -0.02 12.15 -6.39
C ALA A 551 -0.53 11.63 -7.74
N ARG A 552 -0.18 12.25 -8.88
CA ARG A 552 -0.55 11.76 -10.23
C ARG A 552 0.11 10.42 -10.54
N GLU A 553 1.39 10.32 -10.26
CA GLU A 553 2.19 9.16 -10.65
C GLU A 553 2.07 8.00 -9.68
N LEU A 554 2.15 8.27 -8.39
CA LEU A 554 2.32 7.29 -7.32
C LEU A 554 1.06 7.08 -6.48
N LEU A 555 -0.10 7.52 -6.97
CA LEU A 555 -1.38 7.33 -6.28
C LEU A 555 -1.53 5.89 -5.80
N GLY A 556 -1.66 5.70 -4.49
CA GLY A 556 -1.80 4.40 -3.83
C GLY A 556 -0.55 3.53 -3.79
N GLU A 557 0.57 3.93 -4.37
CA GLU A 557 1.85 3.22 -4.27
C GLU A 557 2.74 3.82 -3.18
N GLU A 558 2.87 5.16 -3.16
CA GLU A 558 3.69 5.81 -2.15
C GLU A 558 3.04 5.78 -0.76
N ASN A 559 3.87 5.69 0.28
CA ASN A 559 3.41 6.01 1.61
C ASN A 559 3.32 7.54 1.77
N ARG A 560 2.17 8.08 1.39
CA ARG A 560 1.90 9.53 1.38
C ARG A 560 2.09 10.18 2.75
N TRP A 561 1.82 9.43 3.82
CA TRP A 561 2.08 9.88 5.18
C TRP A 561 3.56 10.19 5.42
N ILE A 562 4.44 9.23 5.09
CA ILE A 562 5.89 9.43 5.26
C ILE A 562 6.35 10.61 4.43
N THR A 563 5.87 10.74 3.18
CA THR A 563 6.23 11.85 2.30
C THR A 563 5.85 13.20 2.92
N LEU A 564 4.62 13.36 3.41
CA LEU A 564 4.18 14.61 4.02
C LEU A 564 4.85 14.88 5.36
N ASN A 565 5.02 13.85 6.21
CA ASN A 565 5.70 13.99 7.50
C ASN A 565 7.18 14.32 7.38
N ARG A 566 7.85 13.82 6.35
CA ARG A 566 9.24 14.15 6.06
C ARG A 566 9.42 15.65 5.82
N LEU A 567 8.42 16.27 5.22
CA LEU A 567 8.40 17.71 4.94
C LEU A 567 7.86 18.54 6.12
N SER A 568 7.27 17.92 7.12
CA SER A 568 6.79 18.61 8.32
C SER A 568 7.95 18.91 9.28
N VAL A 569 7.91 20.06 9.93
CA VAL A 569 9.05 20.65 10.65
C VAL A 569 9.03 20.40 12.15
N ASN A 570 8.43 19.34 12.66
CA ASN A 570 8.54 19.07 14.09
C ASN A 570 9.67 18.07 14.39
N PRO A 571 10.91 18.52 14.65
CA PRO A 571 12.04 17.63 14.96
C PRO A 571 11.88 16.90 16.29
N ASN A 572 10.96 17.35 17.16
CA ASN A 572 10.75 16.82 18.51
C ASN A 572 9.48 15.95 18.59
N ALA A 573 8.90 15.55 17.46
CA ALA A 573 7.74 14.67 17.46
C ALA A 573 8.05 13.36 18.21
N THR A 574 7.29 13.07 19.25
CA THR A 574 7.49 11.92 20.14
C THR A 574 6.42 10.84 19.99
N TYR A 575 5.29 11.21 19.38
CA TYR A 575 4.15 10.32 19.17
C TYR A 575 3.70 10.38 17.72
N ILE A 576 2.99 9.35 17.29
CA ILE A 576 2.43 9.31 15.93
C ILE A 576 1.52 10.52 15.63
N SER A 577 0.79 10.99 16.63
CA SER A 577 -0.04 12.19 16.52
C SER A 577 0.77 13.46 16.22
N ASP A 578 1.97 13.56 16.80
CA ASP A 578 2.86 14.70 16.59
C ASP A 578 3.54 14.67 15.21
N CYS A 579 3.57 13.51 14.59
CA CYS A 579 4.11 13.30 13.24
C CYS A 579 3.06 13.47 12.15
N HIS A 580 1.79 13.66 12.52
CA HIS A 580 0.74 13.77 11.53
C HIS A 580 0.72 15.16 10.89
N PRO A 581 0.73 15.26 9.56
CA PRO A 581 0.82 16.56 8.86
C PRO A 581 -0.41 17.45 9.06
N ILE A 582 -1.53 16.91 9.53
CA ILE A 582 -2.79 17.66 9.76
C ILE A 582 -2.81 18.32 11.15
N GLN A 583 -1.95 17.97 12.08
CA GLN A 583 -2.04 18.43 13.47
C GLN A 583 -1.24 19.68 13.79
N ASP A 584 -0.42 20.17 12.90
CA ASP A 584 0.47 21.29 13.20
C ASP A 584 -0.14 22.65 12.82
N GLU A 585 -1.17 23.07 13.54
CA GLU A 585 -1.77 24.39 13.38
C GLU A 585 -0.87 25.54 13.86
N THR A 586 0.14 25.23 14.68
CA THR A 586 0.91 26.25 15.38
C THR A 586 2.15 26.69 14.62
N THR A 587 2.63 25.89 13.69
CA THR A 587 3.91 26.14 13.00
C THR A 587 3.77 26.82 11.65
N GLY A 588 2.56 27.02 11.12
CA GLY A 588 2.33 27.51 9.76
C GLY A 588 2.86 26.55 8.70
N ASN A 589 2.86 25.25 8.98
CA ASN A 589 3.35 24.23 8.08
C ASN A 589 2.43 24.10 6.85
N THR A 590 2.97 24.37 5.67
CA THR A 590 2.24 24.26 4.39
C THR A 590 1.70 22.85 4.13
N MET A 591 2.31 21.81 4.73
CA MET A 591 1.84 20.43 4.60
C MET A 591 0.58 20.16 5.40
N TYR A 592 0.44 20.80 6.56
CA TYR A 592 -0.79 20.79 7.33
C TYR A 592 -1.94 21.44 6.53
N ASP A 593 -1.70 22.63 5.99
CA ASP A 593 -2.68 23.34 5.19
C ASP A 593 -3.09 22.56 3.94
N ARG A 594 -2.12 21.87 3.31
CA ARG A 594 -2.38 21.02 2.16
C ARG A 594 -3.25 19.82 2.52
N ALA A 595 -2.88 19.08 3.54
CA ALA A 595 -3.64 17.91 3.99
C ALA A 595 -5.06 18.32 4.43
N ARG A 596 -5.20 19.43 5.17
CA ARG A 596 -6.48 19.98 5.59
C ARG A 596 -7.34 20.44 4.41
N LYS A 597 -6.74 21.07 3.42
CA LYS A 597 -7.43 21.57 2.23
C LYS A 597 -8.01 20.44 1.37
N TYR A 598 -7.30 19.31 1.29
CA TYR A 598 -7.64 18.23 0.39
C TYR A 598 -8.15 16.97 1.11
N ALA A 599 -7.86 16.82 2.41
CA ALA A 599 -8.39 15.71 3.18
C ALA A 599 -9.91 15.79 3.23
N PHE A 600 -10.51 14.69 2.86
CA PHE A 600 -11.92 14.60 2.72
C PHE A 600 -12.62 14.69 4.07
N GLY A 601 -13.44 15.74 4.26
CA GLY A 601 -14.32 15.85 5.41
C GLY A 601 -13.64 15.94 6.77
N TYR A 602 -12.33 16.23 6.84
CA TYR A 602 -11.65 16.31 8.13
C TYR A 602 -12.29 17.34 9.07
N GLU A 603 -12.73 18.47 8.55
CA GLU A 603 -13.47 19.49 9.33
C GLU A 603 -14.91 19.06 9.71
N ASN A 604 -15.44 18.06 9.03
CA ASN A 604 -16.82 17.60 9.20
C ASN A 604 -16.96 16.28 9.95
N LEU A 605 -15.85 15.61 10.27
CA LEU A 605 -15.88 14.35 11.01
C LEU A 605 -16.31 14.53 12.48
N SER A 606 -16.33 15.75 12.99
CA SER A 606 -16.78 16.07 14.35
C SER A 606 -18.29 16.15 14.55
N GLY A 607 -19.14 15.77 13.59
CA GLY A 607 -20.57 15.77 13.89
C GLY A 607 -21.56 15.66 12.75
N SER A 608 -21.20 15.99 11.55
CA SER A 608 -22.10 15.84 10.42
C SER A 608 -21.38 15.24 9.22
N ASN A 609 -21.20 14.01 9.10
CA ASN A 609 -20.62 13.18 8.02
C ASN A 609 -20.81 13.71 6.57
N GLN A 610 -20.66 15.00 6.32
CA GLN A 610 -20.98 15.65 5.07
C GLN A 610 -19.76 16.31 4.43
N PRO A 611 -19.19 15.71 3.38
CA PRO A 611 -18.22 16.40 2.53
C PRO A 611 -18.89 17.53 1.77
N ARG A 612 -18.38 18.74 1.87
CA ARG A 612 -19.00 19.92 1.25
C ARG A 612 -18.80 20.08 -0.25
N GLU A 613 -17.87 19.36 -0.87
CA GLU A 613 -17.47 19.62 -2.25
C GLU A 613 -17.43 18.36 -3.15
N TRP A 614 -18.37 17.45 -2.94
CA TRP A 614 -18.35 16.15 -3.64
C TRP A 614 -19.06 16.13 -4.96
N ASP A 615 -19.86 17.13 -5.25
CA ASP A 615 -20.70 17.08 -6.43
C ASP A 615 -20.07 17.80 -7.62
N PRO A 616 -19.67 17.08 -8.68
CA PRO A 616 -19.20 17.69 -9.90
C PRO A 616 -20.30 18.39 -10.71
N VAL A 617 -21.56 18.27 -10.28
CA VAL A 617 -22.70 18.90 -10.99
C VAL A 617 -22.90 20.36 -10.60
N GLU A 618 -22.22 20.84 -9.56
CA GLU A 618 -22.28 22.28 -9.19
C GLU A 618 -21.33 23.17 -10.01
N LYS A 619 -20.80 22.70 -11.14
CA LYS A 619 -20.04 23.56 -12.06
C LYS A 619 -20.59 23.47 -13.44
#